data_b16c63dbabd054751946f856896c8961
#
_entry.id   b16c63dbabd054751946f856896c8961
#
_cell.length_a   1.000
_cell.length_b   1.000
_cell.length_c   1.000
_cell.angle_alpha   90.00
_cell.angle_beta   90.00
_cell.angle_gamma   90.00
#
_symmetry.space_group_name_H-M   'P 1'
#
loop_
_entity.id
_entity.type
_entity.pdbx_description
1 polymer ?
#
loop_
_entity_poly.entity_id
_entity_poly.type
_entity_poly.pdbx_seq_one_letter_code
_entity_poly.pdbx_strand_id
1 'polypeptide(L)'
;MPVLVTAQVENQTEQLYDGMLSVLAAPLKQAEGFVMHSAHRAPTGEWLVQEIWQTKFHADQFFARFVAPNLPPGVRPKRKVVE
;
A
#
# COMPACT_ATOMS: atom_id res chain seq x y z
N MET A 1 -1.67 -13.61 -14.12
CA MET A 1 -0.83 -12.44 -14.50
C MET A 1 -0.64 -11.55 -13.32
N PRO A 2 0.60 -11.17 -12.97
CA PRO A 2 0.82 -10.21 -11.91
C PRO A 2 0.20 -8.86 -12.22
N VAL A 3 -0.18 -8.16 -11.17
CA VAL A 3 -0.75 -6.81 -11.29
C VAL A 3 0.14 -5.82 -10.53
N LEU A 4 0.22 -4.60 -11.04
CA LEU A 4 0.89 -3.49 -10.40
C LEU A 4 -0.17 -2.62 -9.73
N VAL A 5 -0.03 -2.41 -8.42
CA VAL A 5 -0.88 -1.47 -7.67
C VAL A 5 -0.05 -0.24 -7.38
N THR A 6 -0.56 0.92 -7.76
CA THR A 6 0.05 2.19 -7.40
C THR A 6 -0.92 2.97 -6.53
N ALA A 7 -0.39 3.76 -5.61
CA ALA A 7 -1.22 4.62 -4.77
C ALA A 7 -0.52 5.95 -4.53
N GLN A 8 -1.25 7.04 -4.72
CA GLN A 8 -0.89 8.35 -4.20
C GLN A 8 -1.60 8.51 -2.87
N VAL A 9 -0.85 8.78 -1.81
CA VAL A 9 -1.43 8.83 -0.47
C VAL A 9 -1.45 10.29 0.01
N GLU A 10 -2.64 10.86 0.07
CA GLU A 10 -2.82 12.23 0.57
C GLU A 10 -2.60 12.28 2.08
N ASN A 11 -1.97 13.37 2.53
CA ASN A 11 -1.72 13.64 3.95
C ASN A 11 -0.83 12.60 4.63
N GLN A 12 -0.08 11.81 3.85
CA GLN A 12 0.86 10.87 4.38
C GLN A 12 2.17 11.57 4.73
N THR A 13 2.77 11.16 5.83
CA THR A 13 4.11 11.56 6.22
C THR A 13 4.98 10.33 6.40
N GLU A 14 6.29 10.53 6.37
CA GLU A 14 7.23 9.44 6.63
C GLU A 14 6.96 8.78 7.97
N GLN A 15 6.69 9.58 9.00
CA GLN A 15 6.40 9.09 10.34
C GLN A 15 5.13 8.24 10.39
N LEU A 16 4.06 8.70 9.75
CA LEU A 16 2.81 7.94 9.68
C LEU A 16 2.98 6.66 8.87
N TYR A 17 3.74 6.73 7.79
CA TYR A 17 4.03 5.56 6.97
C TYR A 17 4.81 4.51 7.75
N ASP A 18 5.87 4.93 8.47
CA ASP A 18 6.68 4.02 9.28
C ASP A 18 5.84 3.35 10.36
N GLY A 19 4.93 4.08 10.97
CA GLY A 19 4.00 3.53 11.97
C GLY A 19 3.08 2.46 11.37
N MET A 20 2.52 2.72 10.19
CA MET A 20 1.71 1.72 9.50
C MET A 20 2.54 0.50 9.11
N LEU A 21 3.74 0.73 8.57
CA LEU A 21 4.59 -0.36 8.11
C LEU A 21 4.97 -1.29 9.26
N SER A 22 5.21 -0.74 10.45
CA SER A 22 5.53 -1.56 11.62
C SER A 22 4.41 -2.54 11.98
N VAL A 23 3.16 -2.16 11.70
CA VAL A 23 1.99 -3.02 11.95
C VAL A 23 1.77 -3.99 10.78
N LEU A 24 2.02 -3.54 9.56
CA LEU A 24 1.65 -4.29 8.36
C LEU A 24 2.74 -5.21 7.82
N ALA A 25 4.00 -5.02 8.25
CA ALA A 25 5.11 -5.77 7.67
C ALA A 25 4.95 -7.29 7.83
N ALA A 26 4.57 -7.77 9.02
CA ALA A 26 4.41 -9.19 9.26
C ALA A 26 3.24 -9.79 8.46
N PRO A 27 2.02 -9.22 8.50
CA PRO A 27 0.94 -9.77 7.67
C PRO A 27 1.24 -9.64 6.17
N LEU A 28 1.96 -8.61 5.74
CA LEU A 28 2.32 -8.44 4.34
C LEU A 28 3.24 -9.57 3.85
N LYS A 29 4.25 -9.91 4.64
CA LYS A 29 5.17 -11.00 4.31
C LYS A 29 4.48 -12.35 4.22
N GLN A 30 3.38 -12.53 4.93
CA GLN A 30 2.61 -13.77 4.95
C GLN A 30 1.42 -13.75 4.00
N ALA A 31 1.16 -12.61 3.34
CA ALA A 31 0.00 -12.45 2.49
C ALA A 31 0.14 -13.30 1.22
N GLU A 32 -0.91 -14.06 0.92
CA GLU A 32 -0.96 -14.84 -0.31
C GLU A 32 -0.96 -13.91 -1.51
N GLY A 33 -0.11 -14.22 -2.49
CA GLY A 33 -0.03 -13.44 -3.72
C GLY A 33 0.86 -12.21 -3.66
N PHE A 34 1.43 -11.88 -2.49
CA PHE A 34 2.33 -10.75 -2.37
C PHE A 34 3.66 -11.01 -3.08
N VAL A 35 4.11 -10.06 -3.89
CA VAL A 35 5.39 -10.15 -4.59
C VAL A 35 6.36 -9.07 -4.12
N MET A 36 5.93 -7.79 -4.11
CA MET A 36 6.84 -6.69 -3.83
C MET A 36 6.08 -5.45 -3.34
N HIS A 37 6.74 -4.66 -2.50
CA HIS A 37 6.22 -3.38 -2.01
C HIS A 37 7.36 -2.36 -1.98
N SER A 38 7.11 -1.16 -2.45
CA SER A 38 8.02 -0.04 -2.29
C SER A 38 7.23 1.25 -2.10
N ALA A 39 7.84 2.23 -1.44
CA ALA A 39 7.23 3.53 -1.21
C ALA A 39 8.30 4.60 -1.15
N HIS A 40 7.96 5.79 -1.64
CA HIS A 40 8.88 6.92 -1.59
C HIS A 40 8.11 8.23 -1.73
N ARG A 41 8.76 9.33 -1.34
CA ARG A 41 8.23 10.67 -1.56
C ARG A 41 8.65 11.15 -2.94
N ALA A 42 7.68 11.57 -3.76
CA ALA A 42 7.97 12.15 -5.06
C ALA A 42 8.58 13.55 -4.89
N PRO A 43 9.31 14.07 -5.91
CA PRO A 43 9.85 15.43 -5.87
C PRO A 43 8.79 16.50 -5.64
N THR A 44 7.55 16.25 -6.04
CA THR A 44 6.42 17.14 -5.83
C THR A 44 5.83 17.08 -4.43
N GLY A 45 6.36 16.21 -3.56
CA GLY A 45 5.92 16.07 -2.16
C GLY A 45 4.90 14.98 -1.92
N GLU A 46 4.41 14.34 -2.95
CA GLU A 46 3.43 13.27 -2.84
C GLU A 46 4.08 11.98 -2.31
N TRP A 47 3.33 11.23 -1.53
CA TRP A 47 3.78 9.91 -1.09
C TRP A 47 3.26 8.86 -2.05
N LEU A 48 4.18 8.14 -2.69
CA LEU A 48 3.86 7.16 -3.72
C LEU A 48 4.18 5.75 -3.21
N VAL A 49 3.22 4.85 -3.40
CA VAL A 49 3.37 3.43 -3.04
C VAL A 49 3.22 2.61 -4.31
N GLN A 50 4.06 1.61 -4.45
CA GLN A 50 3.97 0.64 -5.55
C GLN A 50 4.03 -0.77 -4.98
N GLU A 51 3.15 -1.63 -5.46
CA GLU A 51 3.12 -3.03 -5.05
C GLU A 51 2.90 -3.92 -6.26
N ILE A 52 3.48 -5.10 -6.22
CA ILE A 52 3.19 -6.15 -7.18
C ILE A 52 2.54 -7.31 -6.44
N TRP A 53 1.42 -7.77 -6.98
CA TRP A 53 0.65 -8.90 -6.46
C TRP A 53 0.39 -9.89 -7.59
N GLN A 54 0.19 -11.15 -7.24
CA GLN A 54 -0.10 -12.16 -8.26
C GLN A 54 -1.44 -11.93 -8.93
N THR A 55 -2.44 -11.42 -8.19
CA THR A 55 -3.76 -11.10 -8.75
C THR A 55 -4.32 -9.84 -8.09
N LYS A 56 -5.25 -9.19 -8.79
CA LYS A 56 -6.00 -8.05 -8.24
C LYS A 56 -6.79 -8.46 -6.99
N PHE A 57 -7.34 -9.67 -6.99
CA PHE A 57 -8.08 -10.18 -5.85
C PHE A 57 -7.23 -10.19 -4.57
N HIS A 58 -6.01 -10.70 -4.66
CA HIS A 58 -5.10 -10.73 -3.51
C HIS A 58 -4.76 -9.32 -3.02
N ALA A 59 -4.50 -8.41 -3.96
CA ALA A 59 -4.20 -7.02 -3.62
C ALA A 59 -5.37 -6.34 -2.91
N ASP A 60 -6.56 -6.46 -3.45
CA ASP A 60 -7.76 -5.83 -2.90
C ASP A 60 -8.13 -6.43 -1.54
N GLN A 61 -7.97 -7.72 -1.38
CA GLN A 61 -8.26 -8.40 -0.13
C GLN A 61 -7.32 -7.94 0.99
N PHE A 62 -6.03 -7.83 0.70
CA PHE A 62 -5.08 -7.34 1.69
C PHE A 62 -5.40 -5.90 2.09
N PHE A 63 -5.69 -5.05 1.11
CA PHE A 63 -6.03 -3.66 1.40
C PHE A 63 -7.25 -3.58 2.31
N ALA A 64 -8.32 -4.29 1.98
CA ALA A 64 -9.56 -4.23 2.74
C ALA A 64 -9.40 -4.76 4.17
N ARG A 65 -8.60 -5.81 4.36
CA ARG A 65 -8.47 -6.48 5.66
C ARG A 65 -7.46 -5.82 6.58
N PHE A 66 -6.36 -5.30 6.03
CA PHE A 66 -5.23 -4.84 6.85
C PHE A 66 -4.94 -3.36 6.69
N VAL A 67 -5.04 -2.81 5.50
CA VAL A 67 -4.65 -1.41 5.26
C VAL A 67 -5.76 -0.46 5.65
N ALA A 68 -6.95 -0.64 5.11
CA ALA A 68 -8.06 0.28 5.35
C ALA A 68 -8.40 0.47 6.84
N PRO A 69 -8.45 -0.61 7.66
CA PRO A 69 -8.75 -0.44 9.08
C PRO A 69 -7.66 0.28 9.87
N ASN A 70 -6.44 0.34 9.34
CA ASN A 70 -5.29 0.92 10.02
C ASN A 70 -4.90 2.31 9.49
N LEU A 71 -5.64 2.84 8.52
CA LEU A 71 -5.32 4.17 7.99
C LEU A 71 -5.55 5.26 9.05
N PRO A 72 -4.55 6.14 9.28
CA PRO A 72 -4.76 7.28 10.17
C PRO A 72 -5.85 8.20 9.66
N PRO A 73 -6.53 8.97 10.54
CA PRO A 73 -7.52 9.95 10.11
C PRO A 73 -6.93 10.93 9.08
N GLY A 74 -7.66 11.15 8.00
CA GLY A 74 -7.27 12.08 6.94
C GLY A 74 -6.27 11.54 5.93
N VAL A 75 -5.66 10.38 6.17
CA VAL A 75 -4.77 9.74 5.20
C VAL A 75 -5.62 8.97 4.20
N ARG A 76 -5.50 9.33 2.92
CA ARG A 76 -6.36 8.80 1.86
C ARG A 76 -5.55 8.32 0.66
N PRO A 77 -5.40 7.02 0.47
CA PRO A 77 -4.73 6.49 -0.71
C PRO A 77 -5.65 6.54 -1.94
N LYS A 78 -5.09 6.99 -3.05
CA LYS A 78 -5.75 6.92 -4.35
C LYS A 78 -5.11 5.76 -5.11
N ARG A 79 -5.77 4.63 -5.10
CA ARG A 79 -5.23 3.39 -5.67
C ARG A 79 -5.58 3.23 -7.14
N LYS A 80 -4.64 2.67 -7.89
CA LYS A 80 -4.85 2.28 -9.27
C LYS A 80 -4.24 0.90 -9.48
N VAL A 81 -4.98 0.01 -10.11
CA VAL A 81 -4.50 -1.33 -10.43
C VAL A 81 -4.27 -1.43 -11.93
N VAL A 82 -3.07 -1.85 -12.32
CA VAL A 82 -2.68 -2.05 -13.72
C VAL A 82 -2.39 -3.52 -13.92
N GLU A 83 -3.11 -4.11 -14.82
CA GLU A 83 -2.96 -5.53 -15.17
C GLU A 83 -2.03 -5.73 -16.37
#